data_42b240944e83a1d647cb53a3201a1c0e
#
_entry.id   42b240944e83a1d647cb53a3201a1c0e
#
_cell.length_a   1.000
_cell.length_b   1.000
_cell.length_c   1.000
_cell.angle_alpha   90.00
_cell.angle_beta   90.00
_cell.angle_gamma   90.00
#
_symmetry.space_group_name_H-M   'P 1'
#
loop_
_entity.id
_entity.type
_entity.pdbx_description
1 polymer ?
#
loop_
_entity_poly.entity_id
_entity_poly.type
_entity_poly.pdbx_seq_one_letter_code
_entity_poly.pdbx_strand_id
1 'polypeptide(L)'
;MQQTKGKNLEPSSCHKPLAKGHQPSKKVLLIFPREKGIKFSNDTLYPFPMLGLTLLASLFPKDYEVKIINEAIQEVDFNADVDLVGVTGLTCVIQRAYTIGDQFRRRGVKVILGGIHPSLLPEEAKEHADSVFIGEAERAFDKVLQDFEAGELKPFYIHREWSNLRGVPLPRRDLLSKHYSPFFKAIETTRGCPNRCEFCSVPTINGKHYRTRPLEDVDQELSHIIQKKGEYLFLVDDNVMAREDYALGLFEIFKRHEVKWMGFATVQMAKHEVLLKKAQESGCISLFMGFESLLQENLDGVSKPFVHTDGLSDLIKTIRDHRIGIHGSMIFGFDGDDPSIFKKTVDFVQKNNIELPAFSILTPFPGTPLRKRLEEEDRILDNNWSHYDMSHVVFKPKKMTVQELQGGYLWAQKYICSPRSILKRLLWGPKHHFFYFLMSNFVLRGGQMEMIHRIKEERRAVQ
;
A
#
# COMPACT_ATOMS: atom_id res chain seq x y z
N MET A 1 -39.88 12.72 30.63
CA MET A 1 -39.67 13.39 29.33
C MET A 1 -38.72 14.54 29.57
N GLN A 2 -37.45 14.35 29.35
CA GLN A 2 -36.46 15.43 29.23
C GLN A 2 -35.67 15.19 27.97
N GLN A 3 -35.85 16.06 27.00
CA GLN A 3 -35.13 16.08 25.73
C GLN A 3 -33.72 16.61 25.98
N THR A 4 -32.70 15.75 25.82
CA THR A 4 -31.31 16.17 25.74
C THR A 4 -31.04 16.70 24.33
N LYS A 5 -30.85 17.99 24.19
CA LYS A 5 -30.43 18.67 22.98
C LYS A 5 -29.03 18.15 22.57
N GLY A 6 -28.96 17.51 21.40
CA GLY A 6 -27.69 17.19 20.77
C GLY A 6 -26.92 18.47 20.43
N LYS A 7 -25.68 18.55 20.88
CA LYS A 7 -24.73 19.56 20.39
C LYS A 7 -24.37 19.23 18.95
N ASN A 8 -24.78 20.08 18.02
CA ASN A 8 -24.28 20.10 16.65
C ASN A 8 -22.76 20.35 16.70
N LEU A 9 -21.96 19.37 16.33
CA LEU A 9 -20.55 19.56 16.01
C LEU A 9 -20.51 20.28 14.65
N GLU A 10 -20.02 21.51 14.66
CA GLU A 10 -19.76 22.28 13.44
C GLU A 10 -18.78 21.50 12.54
N PRO A 11 -19.00 21.51 11.20
CA PRO A 11 -18.08 20.83 10.27
C PRO A 11 -16.70 21.50 10.36
N SER A 12 -15.65 20.71 10.54
CA SER A 12 -14.26 21.15 10.58
C SER A 12 -13.94 22.02 9.35
N SER A 13 -13.81 23.32 9.58
CA SER A 13 -13.52 24.32 8.55
C SER A 13 -12.22 23.97 7.80
N CYS A 14 -12.30 23.98 6.48
CA CYS A 14 -11.17 23.93 5.56
C CYS A 14 -10.01 24.80 6.09
N HIS A 15 -8.81 24.25 6.23
CA HIS A 15 -7.64 24.97 6.75
C HIS A 15 -7.31 26.14 5.81
N LYS A 16 -7.59 27.35 6.23
CA LYS A 16 -7.07 28.54 5.55
C LYS A 16 -5.57 28.66 5.83
N PRO A 17 -4.74 29.06 4.86
CA PRO A 17 -3.34 29.34 5.11
C PRO A 17 -3.20 30.41 6.20
N LEU A 18 -2.16 30.31 7.03
CA LEU A 18 -1.83 31.29 8.06
C LEU A 18 -1.80 32.70 7.47
N ALA A 19 -2.35 33.68 8.20
CA ALA A 19 -2.33 35.08 7.78
C ALA A 19 -0.86 35.52 7.54
N LYS A 20 -0.62 36.34 6.50
CA LYS A 20 0.71 36.87 6.20
C LYS A 20 1.22 37.66 7.44
N GLY A 21 2.36 37.19 7.98
CA GLY A 21 3.02 37.81 9.13
C GLY A 21 2.95 37.03 10.45
N HIS A 22 2.15 35.97 10.54
CA HIS A 22 2.16 35.10 11.73
C HIS A 22 3.31 34.07 11.58
N GLN A 23 4.25 34.10 12.54
CA GLN A 23 5.25 33.03 12.61
C GLN A 23 4.59 31.74 13.13
N PRO A 24 4.82 30.58 12.49
CA PRO A 24 4.31 29.31 13.00
C PRO A 24 4.89 29.02 14.38
N SER A 25 4.09 28.42 15.25
CA SER A 25 4.55 28.03 16.60
C SER A 25 5.65 26.99 16.54
N LYS A 26 5.56 26.07 15.57
CA LYS A 26 6.54 25.00 15.29
C LYS A 26 6.57 24.64 13.81
N LYS A 27 7.75 24.21 13.34
CA LYS A 27 7.99 23.72 11.98
C LYS A 27 8.21 22.22 11.99
N VAL A 28 7.42 21.51 11.21
CA VAL A 28 7.43 20.03 11.14
C VAL A 28 7.71 19.56 9.72
N LEU A 29 8.59 18.60 9.58
CA LEU A 29 8.89 17.93 8.31
C LEU A 29 8.50 16.46 8.38
N LEU A 30 7.54 16.05 7.56
CA LEU A 30 7.13 14.66 7.41
C LEU A 30 7.76 14.07 6.16
N ILE A 31 8.46 12.95 6.28
CA ILE A 31 9.27 12.39 5.19
C ILE A 31 8.83 10.96 4.87
N PHE A 32 8.58 10.71 3.58
CA PHE A 32 8.54 9.37 3.03
C PHE A 32 9.90 9.10 2.37
N PRO A 33 10.72 8.22 2.98
CA PRO A 33 12.05 7.94 2.49
C PRO A 33 12.01 7.12 1.20
N ARG A 34 13.04 7.28 0.39
CA ARG A 34 13.26 6.45 -0.76
C ARG A 34 14.73 6.08 -0.90
N GLU A 35 15.01 4.83 -1.03
CA GLU A 35 16.35 4.37 -1.33
C GLU A 35 16.66 4.55 -2.83
N LYS A 36 17.84 5.09 -3.16
CA LYS A 36 18.27 5.26 -4.55
C LYS A 36 18.29 3.90 -5.24
N GLY A 37 17.57 3.77 -6.34
CA GLY A 37 17.46 2.52 -7.11
C GLY A 37 16.25 1.66 -6.76
N ILE A 38 15.60 1.81 -5.61
CA ILE A 38 14.30 1.16 -5.35
C ILE A 38 13.21 2.03 -5.96
N LYS A 39 12.70 1.64 -7.11
CA LYS A 39 11.49 2.25 -7.68
C LYS A 39 10.33 1.29 -7.51
N PHE A 40 9.36 1.66 -6.69
CA PHE A 40 8.04 1.06 -6.80
C PHE A 40 7.53 1.34 -8.23
N SER A 41 6.97 0.36 -8.89
CA SER A 41 6.66 0.36 -10.33
C SER A 41 5.92 1.60 -10.87
N ASN A 42 5.33 2.41 -10.00
CA ASN A 42 4.50 3.56 -10.34
C ASN A 42 5.12 4.93 -10.06
N ASP A 43 6.31 4.99 -9.45
CA ASP A 43 6.86 6.26 -8.97
C ASP A 43 7.43 7.16 -10.06
N THR A 44 7.72 6.61 -11.23
CA THR A 44 8.40 7.35 -12.29
C THR A 44 7.49 8.31 -13.05
N LEU A 45 6.19 7.98 -13.17
CA LEU A 45 5.23 8.82 -13.90
C LEU A 45 4.10 9.36 -13.02
N TYR A 46 3.72 8.64 -11.97
CA TYR A 46 2.62 9.02 -11.09
C TYR A 46 2.89 8.52 -9.67
N PRO A 47 3.62 9.29 -8.84
CA PRO A 47 3.78 8.92 -7.45
C PRO A 47 2.40 8.83 -6.77
N PHE A 48 2.22 7.74 -6.04
CA PHE A 48 0.95 7.46 -5.36
C PHE A 48 0.72 8.52 -4.25
N PRO A 49 -0.49 9.04 -4.08
CA PRO A 49 -0.79 9.95 -2.99
C PRO A 49 -0.49 9.29 -1.64
N MET A 50 0.32 9.96 -0.82
CA MET A 50 0.77 9.44 0.47
C MET A 50 -0.28 9.70 1.54
N LEU A 51 -1.34 8.89 1.56
CA LEU A 51 -2.50 9.12 2.41
C LEU A 51 -2.13 9.12 3.90
N GLY A 52 -1.26 8.20 4.35
CA GLY A 52 -0.83 8.12 5.75
C GLY A 52 -0.15 9.39 6.26
N LEU A 53 0.79 9.99 5.49
CA LEU A 53 1.44 11.23 5.90
C LEU A 53 0.51 12.45 5.83
N THR A 54 -0.39 12.50 4.85
CA THR A 54 -1.39 13.59 4.78
C THR A 54 -2.42 13.49 5.88
N LEU A 55 -2.75 12.28 6.32
CA LEU A 55 -3.60 12.05 7.48
C LEU A 55 -2.86 12.44 8.77
N LEU A 56 -1.61 12.00 8.95
CA LEU A 56 -0.79 12.41 10.10
C LEU A 56 -0.65 13.93 10.17
N ALA A 57 -0.47 14.61 9.04
CA ALA A 57 -0.39 16.07 8.98
C ALA A 57 -1.66 16.77 9.46
N SER A 58 -2.82 16.12 9.36
CA SER A 58 -4.09 16.68 9.84
C SER A 58 -4.24 16.65 11.37
N LEU A 59 -3.37 15.90 12.07
CA LEU A 59 -3.38 15.81 13.53
C LEU A 59 -2.57 16.93 14.20
N PHE A 60 -1.78 17.68 13.44
CA PHE A 60 -1.02 18.81 13.97
C PHE A 60 -1.91 20.04 14.16
N PRO A 61 -1.64 20.89 15.19
CA PRO A 61 -2.31 22.17 15.39
C PRO A 61 -2.21 23.07 14.15
N LYS A 62 -3.18 23.96 13.97
CA LYS A 62 -3.28 24.82 12.78
C LYS A 62 -2.16 25.85 12.65
N ASP A 63 -1.53 26.20 13.75
CA ASP A 63 -0.41 27.13 13.82
C ASP A 63 0.96 26.48 13.59
N TYR A 64 1.01 25.16 13.43
CA TYR A 64 2.21 24.44 13.00
C TYR A 64 2.39 24.57 11.48
N GLU A 65 3.62 24.84 11.05
CA GLU A 65 4.00 24.73 9.64
C GLU A 65 4.41 23.29 9.35
N VAL A 66 3.53 22.52 8.71
CA VAL A 66 3.80 21.13 8.33
C VAL A 66 4.15 21.07 6.86
N LYS A 67 5.30 20.43 6.53
CA LYS A 67 5.72 20.11 5.17
C LYS A 67 5.81 18.60 5.00
N ILE A 68 5.48 18.10 3.80
CA ILE A 68 5.61 16.69 3.43
C ILE A 68 6.60 16.56 2.29
N ILE A 69 7.63 15.73 2.47
CA ILE A 69 8.58 15.35 1.44
C ILE A 69 8.42 13.88 1.09
N ASN A 70 8.30 13.60 -0.20
CA ASN A 70 8.49 12.28 -0.77
C ASN A 70 9.81 12.27 -1.55
N GLU A 71 10.78 11.50 -1.12
CA GLU A 71 12.09 11.42 -1.77
C GLU A 71 12.05 10.85 -3.20
N ALA A 72 10.92 10.27 -3.62
CA ALA A 72 10.71 9.93 -5.03
C ALA A 72 10.58 11.16 -5.95
N ILE A 73 10.23 12.31 -5.38
CA ILE A 73 9.92 13.55 -6.12
C ILE A 73 10.89 14.66 -5.76
N GLN A 74 11.30 14.75 -4.50
CA GLN A 74 12.07 15.86 -3.96
C GLN A 74 13.11 15.35 -2.96
N GLU A 75 14.34 15.83 -3.08
CA GLU A 75 15.41 15.50 -2.12
C GLU A 75 15.15 16.14 -0.75
N VAL A 76 15.58 15.45 0.30
CA VAL A 76 15.55 15.98 1.68
C VAL A 76 16.66 17.02 1.85
N ASP A 77 16.25 18.23 2.22
CA ASP A 77 17.21 19.25 2.69
C ASP A 77 17.53 19.01 4.17
N PHE A 78 18.69 18.44 4.42
CA PHE A 78 19.17 18.18 5.78
C PHE A 78 19.53 19.46 6.56
N ASN A 79 19.63 20.62 5.90
CA ASN A 79 19.85 21.91 6.55
C ASN A 79 18.57 22.66 6.85
N ALA A 80 17.41 22.08 6.53
CA ALA A 80 16.11 22.72 6.82
C ALA A 80 16.00 23.16 8.29
N ASP A 81 15.46 24.36 8.49
CA ASP A 81 15.14 24.91 9.81
C ASP A 81 13.77 24.36 10.25
N VAL A 82 13.82 23.27 11.05
CA VAL A 82 12.64 22.55 11.54
C VAL A 82 12.84 22.11 12.99
N ASP A 83 11.74 22.07 13.75
CA ASP A 83 11.73 21.67 15.16
C ASP A 83 11.53 20.16 15.33
N LEU A 84 10.80 19.54 14.42
CA LEU A 84 10.42 18.13 14.49
C LEU A 84 10.46 17.49 13.10
N VAL A 85 11.02 16.28 13.03
CA VAL A 85 11.01 15.44 11.84
C VAL A 85 10.27 14.15 12.13
N GLY A 86 9.25 13.86 11.34
CA GLY A 86 8.56 12.56 11.32
C GLY A 86 8.94 11.77 10.07
N VAL A 87 9.45 10.56 10.23
CA VAL A 87 9.81 9.69 9.09
C VAL A 87 8.97 8.42 9.15
N THR A 88 8.31 8.09 8.05
CA THR A 88 7.59 6.81 7.94
C THR A 88 8.51 5.74 7.33
N GLY A 89 8.37 4.47 7.79
CA GLY A 89 9.19 3.37 7.30
C GLY A 89 8.38 2.18 6.78
N LEU A 90 8.57 1.85 5.49
CA LEU A 90 8.30 0.51 4.97
C LEU A 90 9.58 -0.32 5.09
N THR A 91 9.44 -1.65 5.19
CA THR A 91 10.61 -2.53 5.42
C THR A 91 11.72 -2.32 4.40
N CYS A 92 11.40 -2.28 3.11
CA CYS A 92 12.42 -2.16 2.05
C CYS A 92 13.09 -0.79 1.93
N VAL A 93 12.62 0.24 2.63
CA VAL A 93 13.22 1.58 2.63
C VAL A 93 13.65 2.04 4.02
N ILE A 94 13.62 1.13 5.00
CA ILE A 94 13.85 1.51 6.40
C ILE A 94 15.29 2.00 6.66
N GLN A 95 16.28 1.43 5.97
CA GLN A 95 17.68 1.86 6.09
C GLN A 95 17.83 3.35 5.71
N ARG A 96 17.10 3.78 4.69
CA ARG A 96 17.05 5.20 4.33
C ARG A 96 16.36 6.05 5.39
N ALA A 97 15.26 5.56 5.98
CA ALA A 97 14.58 6.23 7.10
C ALA A 97 15.54 6.42 8.29
N TYR A 98 16.33 5.40 8.63
CA TYR A 98 17.33 5.45 9.69
C TYR A 98 18.43 6.49 9.38
N THR A 99 18.96 6.47 8.15
CA THR A 99 19.94 7.47 7.70
C THR A 99 19.41 8.90 7.84
N ILE A 100 18.15 9.14 7.47
CA ILE A 100 17.49 10.45 7.60
C ILE A 100 17.38 10.82 9.08
N GLY A 101 16.88 9.92 9.92
CA GLY A 101 16.75 10.12 11.35
C GLY A 101 18.07 10.51 12.01
N ASP A 102 19.12 9.75 11.74
CA ASP A 102 20.46 9.99 12.29
C ASP A 102 21.04 11.35 11.88
N GLN A 103 20.82 11.78 10.63
CA GLN A 103 21.34 13.07 10.16
C GLN A 103 20.64 14.25 10.86
N PHE A 104 19.32 14.22 11.04
CA PHE A 104 18.61 15.28 11.76
C PHE A 104 18.94 15.27 13.27
N ARG A 105 19.06 14.10 13.90
CA ARG A 105 19.45 13.97 15.31
C ARG A 105 20.84 14.54 15.59
N ARG A 106 21.82 14.34 14.68
CA ARG A 106 23.17 14.94 14.79
C ARG A 106 23.12 16.47 14.83
N ARG A 107 22.07 17.09 14.28
CA ARG A 107 21.84 18.53 14.32
C ARG A 107 21.01 18.97 15.55
N GLY A 108 20.63 18.04 16.42
CA GLY A 108 19.80 18.32 17.60
C GLY A 108 18.29 18.44 17.29
N VAL A 109 17.86 18.17 16.06
CA VAL A 109 16.44 18.15 15.69
C VAL A 109 15.78 16.87 16.21
N LYS A 110 14.61 16.99 16.82
CA LYS A 110 13.86 15.84 17.32
C LYS A 110 13.29 14.99 16.16
N VAL A 111 13.46 13.67 16.27
CA VAL A 111 13.04 12.72 15.25
C VAL A 111 12.07 11.68 15.84
N ILE A 112 10.95 11.49 15.13
CA ILE A 112 9.98 10.42 15.42
C ILE A 112 9.92 9.49 14.21
N LEU A 113 10.16 8.19 14.43
CA LEU A 113 9.93 7.15 13.44
C LEU A 113 8.57 6.51 13.67
N GLY A 114 7.85 6.23 12.59
CA GLY A 114 6.56 5.55 12.62
C GLY A 114 6.30 4.76 11.33
N GLY A 115 5.10 4.22 11.22
CA GLY A 115 4.70 3.40 10.08
C GLY A 115 4.94 1.91 10.30
N ILE A 116 4.92 1.14 9.21
CA ILE A 116 4.84 -0.32 9.26
C ILE A 116 6.06 -0.94 9.95
N HIS A 117 7.25 -0.71 9.43
CA HIS A 117 8.45 -1.35 9.94
C HIS A 117 8.79 -0.93 11.39
N PRO A 118 8.78 0.37 11.74
CA PRO A 118 9.01 0.78 13.13
C PRO A 118 7.97 0.23 14.12
N SER A 119 6.74 -0.04 13.67
CA SER A 119 5.73 -0.68 14.50
C SER A 119 5.99 -2.18 14.74
N LEU A 120 6.68 -2.84 13.82
CA LEU A 120 7.02 -4.26 13.89
C LEU A 120 8.35 -4.51 14.63
N LEU A 121 9.34 -3.63 14.44
CA LEU A 121 10.67 -3.71 15.03
C LEU A 121 11.02 -2.38 15.75
N PRO A 122 10.30 -2.05 16.85
CA PRO A 122 10.44 -0.75 17.49
C PRO A 122 11.79 -0.53 18.17
N GLU A 123 12.40 -1.56 18.71
CA GLU A 123 13.72 -1.45 19.37
C GLU A 123 14.81 -1.09 18.35
N GLU A 124 14.83 -1.75 17.18
CA GLU A 124 15.73 -1.40 16.07
C GLU A 124 15.52 0.05 15.63
N ALA A 125 14.27 0.44 15.41
CA ALA A 125 13.92 1.81 14.98
C ALA A 125 14.33 2.87 16.04
N LYS A 126 14.28 2.52 17.33
CA LYS A 126 14.64 3.44 18.44
C LYS A 126 16.10 3.84 18.43
N GLU A 127 16.99 3.03 17.90
CA GLU A 127 18.41 3.38 17.77
C GLU A 127 18.59 4.63 16.88
N HIS A 128 17.70 4.86 15.93
CA HIS A 128 17.74 5.90 14.91
C HIS A 128 16.77 7.08 15.14
N ALA A 129 16.03 7.11 16.26
CA ALA A 129 15.06 8.15 16.56
C ALA A 129 15.08 8.58 18.04
N ASP A 130 14.57 9.79 18.33
CA ASP A 130 14.28 10.20 19.70
C ASP A 130 13.05 9.47 20.25
N SER A 131 12.12 9.12 19.36
CA SER A 131 10.89 8.42 19.69
C SER A 131 10.44 7.52 18.56
N VAL A 132 9.76 6.42 18.90
CA VAL A 132 9.09 5.53 17.93
C VAL A 132 7.60 5.49 18.22
N PHE A 133 6.79 5.75 17.18
CA PHE A 133 5.34 5.61 17.26
C PHE A 133 4.92 4.23 16.71
N ILE A 134 4.25 3.43 17.55
CA ILE A 134 3.85 2.07 17.27
C ILE A 134 2.33 1.99 17.12
N GLY A 135 1.84 1.63 15.93
CA GLY A 135 0.43 1.48 15.62
C GLY A 135 -0.20 2.67 14.92
N GLU A 136 -1.50 2.92 15.19
CA GLU A 136 -2.29 3.96 14.53
C GLU A 136 -2.23 5.30 15.30
N ALA A 137 -1.92 6.39 14.61
CA ALA A 137 -1.67 7.69 15.23
C ALA A 137 -2.93 8.46 15.63
N GLU A 138 -4.05 8.25 14.97
CA GLU A 138 -5.23 9.14 14.96
C GLU A 138 -5.87 9.37 16.34
N ARG A 139 -5.63 8.49 17.31
CA ARG A 139 -6.24 8.59 18.65
C ARG A 139 -5.23 8.81 19.78
N ALA A 140 -3.95 8.83 19.46
CA ALA A 140 -2.90 8.90 20.47
C ALA A 140 -1.84 9.98 20.18
N PHE A 141 -1.93 10.67 19.05
CA PHE A 141 -0.91 11.62 18.63
C PHE A 141 -0.89 12.89 19.48
N ASP A 142 -2.02 13.30 20.04
CA ASP A 142 -2.09 14.45 20.95
C ASP A 142 -1.11 14.34 22.12
N LYS A 143 -0.91 13.11 22.65
CA LYS A 143 0.07 12.89 23.73
C LYS A 143 1.50 13.07 23.25
N VAL A 144 1.81 12.71 22.02
CA VAL A 144 3.12 12.94 21.40
C VAL A 144 3.40 14.42 21.30
N LEU A 145 2.41 15.21 20.85
CA LEU A 145 2.54 16.66 20.72
C LEU A 145 2.74 17.36 22.07
N GLN A 146 1.95 16.97 23.08
CA GLN A 146 2.11 17.50 24.45
C GLN A 146 3.51 17.26 25.00
N ASP A 147 4.01 16.01 24.89
CA ASP A 147 5.34 15.66 25.39
C ASP A 147 6.45 16.33 24.56
N PHE A 148 6.24 16.52 23.26
CA PHE A 148 7.15 17.26 22.38
C PHE A 148 7.25 18.74 22.78
N GLU A 149 6.12 19.42 23.02
CA GLU A 149 6.06 20.82 23.45
C GLU A 149 6.71 21.02 24.82
N ALA A 150 6.56 20.04 25.71
CA ALA A 150 7.22 20.04 27.02
C ALA A 150 8.72 19.69 26.97
N GLY A 151 9.23 19.24 25.82
CA GLY A 151 10.60 18.73 25.69
C GLY A 151 10.82 17.33 26.31
N GLU A 152 9.75 16.59 26.59
CA GLU A 152 9.72 15.32 27.34
C GLU A 152 9.31 14.13 26.47
N LEU A 153 9.72 14.11 25.18
CA LEU A 153 9.41 12.99 24.29
C LEU A 153 9.83 11.66 24.90
N LYS A 154 8.88 10.72 24.93
CA LYS A 154 9.13 9.36 25.42
C LYS A 154 9.80 8.51 24.33
N PRO A 155 10.59 7.50 24.71
CA PRO A 155 11.21 6.59 23.75
C PRO A 155 10.21 5.90 22.83
N PHE A 156 9.04 5.52 23.38
CA PHE A 156 7.99 4.82 22.65
C PHE A 156 6.61 5.40 22.97
N TYR A 157 5.78 5.53 21.92
CA TYR A 157 4.34 5.73 22.02
C TYR A 157 3.66 4.54 21.37
N ILE A 158 2.83 3.85 22.14
CA ILE A 158 2.21 2.59 21.71
C ILE A 158 0.69 2.77 21.68
N HIS A 159 0.11 2.60 20.49
CA HIS A 159 -1.33 2.56 20.32
C HIS A 159 -1.71 1.35 19.47
N ARG A 160 -1.98 0.24 20.14
CA ARG A 160 -2.39 -1.04 19.53
C ARG A 160 -3.87 -1.34 19.72
N GLU A 161 -4.61 -0.43 20.32
CA GLU A 161 -6.06 -0.48 20.33
C GLU A 161 -6.54 -0.06 18.95
N TRP A 162 -7.13 -1.01 18.23
CA TRP A 162 -7.56 -0.77 16.85
C TRP A 162 -8.62 0.32 16.82
N SER A 163 -8.24 1.48 16.33
CA SER A 163 -9.04 2.70 16.37
C SER A 163 -10.37 2.53 15.62
N ASN A 164 -11.43 3.08 16.21
CA ASN A 164 -12.67 3.30 15.48
C ASN A 164 -12.41 4.33 14.38
N LEU A 165 -12.80 4.02 13.15
CA LEU A 165 -12.57 4.90 11.99
C LEU A 165 -13.60 6.02 11.85
N ARG A 166 -14.55 6.18 12.79
CA ARG A 166 -15.50 7.30 12.82
C ARG A 166 -14.78 8.59 13.16
N GLY A 167 -15.02 9.65 12.37
CA GLY A 167 -14.47 10.98 12.61
C GLY A 167 -12.96 11.06 12.44
N VAL A 168 -12.34 10.13 11.68
CA VAL A 168 -10.95 10.28 11.22
C VAL A 168 -10.87 11.57 10.40
N PRO A 169 -9.93 12.49 10.71
CA PRO A 169 -9.86 13.78 10.05
C PRO A 169 -9.56 13.65 8.56
N LEU A 170 -9.95 14.66 7.79
CA LEU A 170 -9.65 14.70 6.36
C LEU A 170 -8.14 14.87 6.14
N PRO A 171 -7.52 14.02 5.30
CA PRO A 171 -6.10 14.14 4.99
C PRO A 171 -5.73 15.49 4.35
N ARG A 172 -4.62 16.09 4.79
CA ARG A 172 -4.07 17.36 4.30
C ARG A 172 -3.42 17.21 2.92
N ARG A 173 -4.25 16.89 1.91
CA ARG A 173 -3.82 16.73 0.51
C ARG A 173 -3.28 18.02 -0.11
N ASP A 174 -3.61 19.17 0.47
CA ASP A 174 -3.09 20.49 0.11
C ASP A 174 -1.57 20.59 0.31
N LEU A 175 -0.99 19.75 1.18
CA LEU A 175 0.46 19.70 1.42
C LEU A 175 1.21 18.84 0.40
N LEU A 176 0.50 18.13 -0.47
CA LEU A 176 1.14 17.34 -1.52
C LEU A 176 1.66 18.23 -2.64
N SER A 177 2.88 17.96 -3.08
CA SER A 177 3.49 18.64 -4.22
C SER A 177 2.64 18.51 -5.48
N LYS A 178 2.68 19.52 -6.37
CA LYS A 178 2.03 19.49 -7.70
C LYS A 178 2.54 18.35 -8.61
N HIS A 179 3.64 17.71 -8.25
CA HIS A 179 4.20 16.57 -8.99
C HIS A 179 3.45 15.25 -8.72
N TYR A 180 2.54 15.22 -7.72
CA TYR A 180 1.64 14.07 -7.59
C TYR A 180 0.63 14.05 -8.73
N SER A 181 0.24 12.84 -9.12
CA SER A 181 -0.73 12.69 -10.21
C SER A 181 -2.02 13.47 -9.92
N PRO A 182 -2.40 14.41 -10.79
CA PRO A 182 -3.69 15.07 -10.67
C PRO A 182 -4.85 14.12 -11.05
N PHE A 183 -4.53 12.97 -11.68
CA PHE A 183 -5.53 12.05 -12.22
C PHE A 183 -6.05 11.05 -11.20
N PHE A 184 -5.26 10.73 -10.16
CA PHE A 184 -5.63 9.73 -9.16
C PHE A 184 -5.84 10.38 -7.80
N LYS A 185 -7.05 10.20 -7.27
CA LYS A 185 -7.36 10.50 -5.86
C LYS A 185 -7.25 9.19 -5.07
N ALA A 186 -6.71 9.24 -3.87
CA ALA A 186 -6.71 8.09 -2.97
C ALA A 186 -7.64 8.34 -1.78
N ILE A 187 -8.34 7.29 -1.37
CA ILE A 187 -9.19 7.28 -0.18
C ILE A 187 -9.04 5.94 0.54
N GLU A 188 -9.15 5.98 1.86
CA GLU A 188 -9.28 4.81 2.70
C GLU A 188 -10.70 4.76 3.26
N THR A 189 -11.39 3.64 3.06
CA THR A 189 -12.75 3.45 3.56
C THR A 189 -12.82 2.35 4.63
N THR A 190 -11.84 1.44 4.59
CA THR A 190 -11.74 0.32 5.53
C THR A 190 -10.30 0.02 5.92
N ARG A 191 -10.09 -0.58 7.09
CA ARG A 191 -8.80 -1.12 7.54
C ARG A 191 -8.94 -2.54 8.03
N GLY A 192 -7.93 -3.35 7.73
CA GLY A 192 -7.85 -4.75 8.11
C GLY A 192 -8.51 -5.67 7.12
N CYS A 193 -8.17 -6.93 7.21
CA CYS A 193 -8.70 -8.00 6.37
C CYS A 193 -9.08 -9.19 7.26
N PRO A 194 -10.23 -9.85 7.05
CA PRO A 194 -10.63 -11.00 7.85
C PRO A 194 -9.78 -12.25 7.56
N ASN A 195 -9.06 -12.26 6.44
CA ASN A 195 -8.18 -13.34 6.05
C ASN A 195 -6.90 -13.34 6.88
N ARG A 196 -6.30 -14.53 7.06
CA ARG A 196 -5.12 -14.73 7.90
C ARG A 196 -3.98 -15.38 7.12
N CYS A 197 -3.75 -14.90 5.88
CA CYS A 197 -2.69 -15.42 5.04
C CYS A 197 -1.33 -15.28 5.75
N GLU A 198 -0.57 -16.37 5.83
CA GLU A 198 0.67 -16.48 6.61
C GLU A 198 1.74 -15.44 6.23
N PHE A 199 1.80 -15.08 4.94
CA PHE A 199 2.76 -14.13 4.38
C PHE A 199 2.34 -12.65 4.52
N CYS A 200 1.07 -12.39 4.86
CA CYS A 200 0.50 -11.06 4.80
C CYS A 200 0.77 -10.26 6.08
N SER A 201 1.30 -9.05 5.92
CA SER A 201 1.55 -8.15 7.05
C SER A 201 0.29 -7.43 7.58
N VAL A 202 -0.81 -7.40 6.81
CA VAL A 202 -2.03 -6.68 7.16
C VAL A 202 -2.60 -7.10 8.53
N PRO A 203 -2.74 -8.40 8.86
CA PRO A 203 -3.25 -8.79 10.18
C PRO A 203 -2.36 -8.37 11.34
N THR A 204 -1.05 -8.25 11.10
CA THR A 204 -0.07 -7.82 12.12
C THR A 204 -0.13 -6.32 12.36
N ILE A 205 -0.38 -5.53 11.31
CA ILE A 205 -0.34 -4.07 11.31
C ILE A 205 -1.70 -3.46 11.63
N ASN A 206 -2.76 -3.93 10.95
CA ASN A 206 -4.12 -3.37 11.02
C ASN A 206 -5.06 -4.19 11.92
N GLY A 207 -4.56 -5.27 12.54
CA GLY A 207 -5.36 -6.20 13.33
C GLY A 207 -6.19 -7.16 12.48
N LYS A 208 -6.86 -8.07 13.19
CA LYS A 208 -7.67 -9.15 12.58
C LYS A 208 -9.12 -8.75 12.33
N HIS A 209 -9.50 -7.52 12.69
CA HIS A 209 -10.85 -7.01 12.58
C HIS A 209 -10.97 -6.11 11.36
N TYR A 210 -11.96 -6.41 10.53
CA TYR A 210 -12.33 -5.54 9.43
C TYR A 210 -13.11 -4.35 9.98
N ARG A 211 -12.57 -3.15 9.85
CA ARG A 211 -13.12 -1.91 10.36
C ARG A 211 -13.52 -1.02 9.20
N THR A 212 -14.65 -0.34 9.32
CA THR A 212 -15.21 0.50 8.28
C THR A 212 -15.36 1.93 8.77
N ARG A 213 -15.13 2.88 7.89
CA ARG A 213 -15.53 4.27 8.12
C ARG A 213 -17.05 4.39 7.97
N PRO A 214 -17.72 5.30 8.70
CA PRO A 214 -19.10 5.66 8.38
C PRO A 214 -19.22 6.09 6.92
N LEU A 215 -20.28 5.64 6.25
CA LEU A 215 -20.53 5.99 4.84
C LEU A 215 -20.67 7.49 4.65
N GLU A 216 -21.22 8.20 5.65
CA GLU A 216 -21.36 9.64 5.66
C GLU A 216 -20.00 10.37 5.65
N ASP A 217 -19.01 9.85 6.40
CA ASP A 217 -17.65 10.41 6.44
C ASP A 217 -16.95 10.20 5.08
N VAL A 218 -17.20 9.07 4.42
CA VAL A 218 -16.67 8.77 3.07
C VAL A 218 -17.31 9.71 2.02
N ASP A 219 -18.62 9.87 2.06
CA ASP A 219 -19.37 10.75 1.15
C ASP A 219 -18.92 12.22 1.28
N GLN A 220 -18.73 12.67 2.52
CA GLN A 220 -18.20 14.00 2.81
C GLN A 220 -16.79 14.18 2.23
N GLU A 221 -15.89 13.21 2.42
CA GLU A 221 -14.54 13.30 1.88
C GLU A 221 -14.55 13.34 0.36
N LEU A 222 -15.35 12.49 -0.30
CA LEU A 222 -15.48 12.49 -1.76
C LEU A 222 -15.99 13.83 -2.29
N SER A 223 -16.97 14.45 -1.60
CA SER A 223 -17.45 15.78 -1.95
C SER A 223 -16.37 16.86 -1.94
N HIS A 224 -15.32 16.68 -1.11
CA HIS A 224 -14.18 17.61 -1.06
C HIS A 224 -13.13 17.33 -2.14
N ILE A 225 -12.89 16.08 -2.47
CA ILE A 225 -11.76 15.71 -3.35
C ILE A 225 -12.15 15.52 -4.81
N ILE A 226 -13.40 15.13 -5.10
CA ILE A 226 -13.90 14.95 -6.47
C ILE A 226 -14.43 16.26 -7.01
N GLN A 227 -13.79 16.77 -8.07
CA GLN A 227 -14.15 18.03 -8.69
C GLN A 227 -14.88 17.87 -10.01
N LYS A 228 -14.67 16.72 -10.68
CA LYS A 228 -15.24 16.44 -12.01
C LYS A 228 -15.72 15.01 -12.10
N LYS A 229 -16.75 14.80 -12.90
CA LYS A 229 -17.23 13.46 -13.27
C LYS A 229 -16.14 12.64 -13.95
N GLY A 230 -16.06 11.37 -13.62
CA GLY A 230 -15.10 10.44 -14.23
C GLY A 230 -13.67 10.55 -13.70
N GLU A 231 -13.42 11.28 -12.61
CA GLU A 231 -12.12 11.26 -11.94
C GLU A 231 -11.80 9.86 -11.39
N TYR A 232 -10.51 9.52 -11.41
CA TYR A 232 -10.05 8.22 -10.95
C TYR A 232 -9.84 8.22 -9.44
N LEU A 233 -10.48 7.25 -8.78
CA LEU A 233 -10.38 7.02 -7.34
C LEU A 233 -9.69 5.68 -7.07
N PHE A 234 -8.66 5.69 -6.25
CA PHE A 234 -7.99 4.50 -5.76
C PHE A 234 -8.35 4.26 -4.29
N LEU A 235 -8.92 3.09 -4.02
CA LEU A 235 -9.17 2.63 -2.67
C LEU A 235 -7.92 1.93 -2.13
N VAL A 236 -7.36 2.48 -1.06
CA VAL A 236 -6.17 1.89 -0.40
C VAL A 236 -6.56 0.82 0.63
N ASP A 237 -7.80 0.41 0.63
CA ASP A 237 -8.38 -0.60 1.51
C ASP A 237 -7.72 -1.96 1.29
N ASP A 238 -7.52 -2.73 2.36
CA ASP A 238 -6.93 -4.09 2.27
C ASP A 238 -7.84 -5.09 1.52
N ASN A 239 -9.16 -4.91 1.61
CA ASN A 239 -10.16 -5.72 0.89
C ASN A 239 -11.52 -5.00 0.89
N VAL A 240 -11.82 -4.25 -0.14
CA VAL A 240 -13.03 -3.41 -0.23
C VAL A 240 -14.35 -4.21 -0.14
N MET A 241 -14.29 -5.50 -0.45
CA MET A 241 -15.48 -6.35 -0.53
C MET A 241 -15.58 -7.40 0.59
N ALA A 242 -14.85 -7.21 1.69
CA ALA A 242 -14.88 -8.16 2.80
C ALA A 242 -16.23 -8.17 3.56
N ARG A 243 -17.01 -7.08 3.45
CA ARG A 243 -18.36 -6.96 4.02
C ARG A 243 -19.32 -6.42 2.96
N GLU A 244 -20.24 -7.28 2.51
CA GLU A 244 -21.10 -7.01 1.36
C GLU A 244 -22.03 -5.81 1.57
N ASP A 245 -22.69 -5.70 2.72
CA ASP A 245 -23.61 -4.59 3.05
C ASP A 245 -22.89 -3.23 2.97
N TYR A 246 -21.68 -3.16 3.48
CA TYR A 246 -20.87 -1.95 3.44
C TYR A 246 -20.40 -1.63 2.03
N ALA A 247 -19.92 -2.63 1.28
CA ALA A 247 -19.50 -2.46 -0.11
C ALA A 247 -20.63 -1.93 -1.00
N LEU A 248 -21.84 -2.45 -0.84
CA LEU A 248 -23.03 -1.96 -1.56
C LEU A 248 -23.31 -0.48 -1.24
N GLY A 249 -23.21 -0.08 0.02
CA GLY A 249 -23.34 1.33 0.43
C GLY A 249 -22.28 2.23 -0.21
N LEU A 250 -21.01 1.77 -0.24
CA LEU A 250 -19.93 2.48 -0.93
C LEU A 250 -20.21 2.65 -2.43
N PHE A 251 -20.69 1.61 -3.10
CA PHE A 251 -20.97 1.65 -4.54
C PHE A 251 -22.08 2.65 -4.89
N GLU A 252 -23.10 2.80 -4.04
CA GLU A 252 -24.11 3.85 -4.24
C GLU A 252 -23.51 5.26 -4.08
N ILE A 253 -22.57 5.45 -3.17
CA ILE A 253 -21.83 6.72 -3.02
C ILE A 253 -20.98 6.98 -4.27
N PHE A 254 -20.17 6.01 -4.71
CA PHE A 254 -19.31 6.17 -5.89
C PHE A 254 -20.10 6.46 -7.15
N LYS A 255 -21.27 5.83 -7.30
CA LYS A 255 -22.20 6.09 -8.40
C LYS A 255 -22.71 7.54 -8.38
N ARG A 256 -23.08 8.08 -7.20
CA ARG A 256 -23.53 9.48 -7.07
C ARG A 256 -22.43 10.48 -7.44
N HIS A 257 -21.18 10.20 -7.04
CA HIS A 257 -20.02 11.03 -7.39
C HIS A 257 -19.52 10.79 -8.82
N GLU A 258 -20.09 9.84 -9.55
CA GLU A 258 -19.72 9.47 -10.92
C GLU A 258 -18.21 9.23 -11.10
N VAL A 259 -17.56 8.61 -10.10
CA VAL A 259 -16.12 8.30 -10.13
C VAL A 259 -15.81 7.04 -10.94
N LYS A 260 -14.58 6.92 -11.41
CA LYS A 260 -13.99 5.67 -11.90
C LYS A 260 -13.05 5.15 -10.82
N TRP A 261 -13.32 3.99 -10.26
CA TRP A 261 -12.57 3.53 -9.12
C TRP A 261 -11.89 2.19 -9.33
N MET A 262 -10.85 1.96 -8.54
CA MET A 262 -10.09 0.72 -8.44
C MET A 262 -9.71 0.47 -6.97
N GLY A 263 -9.49 -0.80 -6.61
CA GLY A 263 -9.13 -1.16 -5.24
C GLY A 263 -8.74 -2.63 -5.14
N PHE A 264 -8.55 -3.10 -3.92
CA PHE A 264 -8.17 -4.48 -3.63
C PHE A 264 -9.40 -5.33 -3.28
N ALA A 265 -9.46 -6.54 -3.85
CA ALA A 265 -10.51 -7.51 -3.55
C ALA A 265 -9.97 -8.94 -3.63
N THR A 266 -10.73 -9.89 -3.09
CA THR A 266 -10.45 -11.31 -3.32
C THR A 266 -11.22 -11.83 -4.54
N VAL A 267 -10.70 -12.85 -5.21
CA VAL A 267 -11.36 -13.47 -6.37
C VAL A 267 -12.73 -14.10 -6.00
N GLN A 268 -12.96 -14.36 -4.71
CA GLN A 268 -14.22 -14.91 -4.22
C GLN A 268 -15.45 -14.01 -4.51
N MET A 269 -15.23 -12.70 -4.70
CA MET A 269 -16.29 -11.80 -5.11
C MET A 269 -16.99 -12.24 -6.42
N ALA A 270 -16.29 -12.99 -7.28
CA ALA A 270 -16.87 -13.53 -8.51
C ALA A 270 -18.07 -14.48 -8.28
N LYS A 271 -18.23 -14.99 -7.06
CA LYS A 271 -19.37 -15.81 -6.66
C LYS A 271 -20.61 -14.98 -6.27
N HIS A 272 -20.47 -13.65 -6.18
CA HIS A 272 -21.51 -12.72 -5.76
C HIS A 272 -21.91 -11.82 -6.94
N GLU A 273 -22.81 -12.31 -7.81
CA GLU A 273 -23.20 -11.63 -9.04
C GLU A 273 -23.77 -10.23 -8.78
N VAL A 274 -24.59 -10.08 -7.74
CA VAL A 274 -25.17 -8.78 -7.36
C VAL A 274 -24.07 -7.78 -7.04
N LEU A 275 -23.04 -8.20 -6.28
CA LEU A 275 -21.91 -7.35 -5.89
C LEU A 275 -21.08 -6.92 -7.10
N LEU A 276 -20.81 -7.85 -8.04
CA LEU A 276 -20.11 -7.55 -9.30
C LEU A 276 -20.87 -6.53 -10.16
N LYS A 277 -22.18 -6.76 -10.33
CA LYS A 277 -23.03 -5.85 -11.09
C LYS A 277 -23.05 -4.45 -10.48
N LYS A 278 -23.20 -4.35 -9.16
CA LYS A 278 -23.19 -3.07 -8.44
C LYS A 278 -21.82 -2.39 -8.50
N ALA A 279 -20.72 -3.12 -8.40
CA ALA A 279 -19.39 -2.60 -8.60
C ALA A 279 -19.21 -2.00 -10.00
N GLN A 280 -19.64 -2.70 -11.05
CA GLN A 280 -19.64 -2.20 -12.43
C GLN A 280 -20.48 -0.92 -12.58
N GLU A 281 -21.72 -0.93 -12.09
CA GLU A 281 -22.64 0.22 -12.15
C GLU A 281 -22.09 1.45 -11.42
N SER A 282 -21.27 1.27 -10.40
CA SER A 282 -20.65 2.33 -9.62
C SER A 282 -19.33 2.89 -10.22
N GLY A 283 -18.91 2.37 -11.38
CA GLY A 283 -17.72 2.84 -12.08
C GLY A 283 -16.44 2.08 -11.75
N CYS A 284 -16.51 0.85 -11.21
CA CYS A 284 -15.33 0.00 -11.03
C CYS A 284 -14.66 -0.30 -12.37
N ILE A 285 -13.40 0.06 -12.52
CA ILE A 285 -12.62 -0.21 -13.74
C ILE A 285 -11.70 -1.41 -13.62
N SER A 286 -11.13 -1.63 -12.43
CA SER A 286 -10.27 -2.79 -12.17
C SER A 286 -10.15 -3.11 -10.69
N LEU A 287 -9.84 -4.36 -10.39
CA LEU A 287 -9.57 -4.84 -9.04
C LEU A 287 -8.23 -5.56 -8.97
N PHE A 288 -7.45 -5.21 -7.95
CA PHE A 288 -6.25 -5.93 -7.59
C PHE A 288 -6.64 -7.19 -6.82
N MET A 289 -6.28 -8.35 -7.35
CA MET A 289 -6.67 -9.66 -6.81
C MET A 289 -5.47 -10.55 -6.61
N GLY A 290 -5.31 -11.06 -5.39
CA GLY A 290 -4.28 -12.05 -5.08
C GLY A 290 -4.75 -13.45 -5.46
N PHE A 291 -4.20 -14.00 -6.54
CA PHE A 291 -4.32 -15.42 -6.88
C PHE A 291 -3.24 -16.24 -6.18
N GLU A 292 -2.07 -15.67 -6.03
CA GLU A 292 -0.83 -16.11 -5.39
C GLU A 292 -0.21 -17.34 -6.04
N SER A 293 -0.89 -18.49 -6.10
CA SER A 293 -0.35 -19.73 -6.68
C SER A 293 -1.38 -20.47 -7.52
N LEU A 294 -0.88 -21.27 -8.47
CA LEU A 294 -1.66 -22.24 -9.25
C LEU A 294 -1.64 -23.64 -8.63
N LEU A 295 -0.98 -23.82 -7.50
CA LEU A 295 -0.92 -25.08 -6.76
C LEU A 295 -1.76 -24.93 -5.48
N GLN A 296 -2.78 -25.78 -5.32
CA GLN A 296 -3.66 -25.73 -4.16
C GLN A 296 -2.88 -25.97 -2.85
N GLU A 297 -1.90 -26.90 -2.87
CA GLU A 297 -1.04 -27.19 -1.72
C GLU A 297 -0.31 -25.94 -1.20
N ASN A 298 0.07 -25.01 -2.07
CA ASN A 298 0.70 -23.75 -1.67
C ASN A 298 -0.27 -22.83 -0.95
N LEU A 299 -1.49 -22.70 -1.47
CA LEU A 299 -2.54 -21.85 -0.89
C LEU A 299 -2.97 -22.38 0.49
N ASP A 300 -3.12 -23.68 0.61
CA ASP A 300 -3.45 -24.33 1.88
C ASP A 300 -2.32 -24.16 2.91
N GLY A 301 -1.06 -24.34 2.45
CA GLY A 301 0.14 -24.19 3.27
C GLY A 301 0.39 -22.78 3.81
N VAL A 302 -0.26 -21.75 3.25
CA VAL A 302 -0.14 -20.35 3.72
C VAL A 302 -1.46 -19.76 4.23
N SER A 303 -2.37 -20.62 4.67
CA SER A 303 -3.68 -20.23 5.23
C SER A 303 -4.54 -19.39 4.28
N LYS A 304 -4.52 -19.72 2.97
CA LYS A 304 -5.37 -19.11 1.93
C LYS A 304 -6.25 -20.15 1.22
N PRO A 305 -6.91 -21.09 1.93
CA PRO A 305 -7.68 -22.17 1.32
C PRO A 305 -8.95 -21.71 0.64
N PHE A 306 -9.39 -20.46 0.89
CA PHE A 306 -10.59 -19.90 0.27
C PHE A 306 -10.41 -19.56 -1.22
N VAL A 307 -9.18 -19.53 -1.73
CA VAL A 307 -8.89 -19.46 -3.17
C VAL A 307 -8.70 -20.88 -3.69
N HIS A 308 -9.59 -21.32 -4.56
CA HIS A 308 -9.50 -22.65 -5.18
C HIS A 308 -8.88 -22.49 -6.57
N THR A 309 -7.87 -23.30 -6.86
CA THR A 309 -7.18 -23.29 -8.18
C THR A 309 -8.09 -23.86 -9.27
N ASP A 310 -8.92 -24.84 -8.92
CA ASP A 310 -9.96 -25.37 -9.80
C ASP A 310 -11.06 -24.33 -10.01
N GLY A 311 -11.42 -24.07 -11.26
CA GLY A 311 -12.44 -23.07 -11.63
C GLY A 311 -11.94 -21.61 -11.58
N LEU A 312 -10.68 -21.35 -11.28
CA LEU A 312 -10.12 -20.00 -11.21
C LEU A 312 -10.30 -19.23 -12.54
N SER A 313 -10.15 -19.91 -13.68
CA SER A 313 -10.38 -19.32 -15.00
C SER A 313 -11.84 -18.88 -15.21
N ASP A 314 -12.80 -19.62 -14.66
CA ASP A 314 -14.22 -19.27 -14.76
C ASP A 314 -14.56 -18.07 -13.88
N LEU A 315 -13.98 -17.99 -12.67
CA LEU A 315 -14.12 -16.80 -11.81
C LEU A 315 -13.54 -15.55 -12.48
N ILE A 316 -12.36 -15.67 -13.11
CA ILE A 316 -11.75 -14.59 -13.88
C ILE A 316 -12.67 -14.16 -15.02
N LYS A 317 -13.23 -15.12 -15.76
CA LYS A 317 -14.17 -14.84 -16.84
C LYS A 317 -15.42 -14.11 -16.33
N THR A 318 -16.01 -14.57 -15.23
CA THR A 318 -17.20 -13.92 -14.61
C THR A 318 -16.93 -12.45 -14.26
N ILE A 319 -15.78 -12.14 -13.64
CA ILE A 319 -15.41 -10.75 -13.31
C ILE A 319 -15.31 -9.91 -14.58
N ARG A 320 -14.68 -10.43 -15.61
CA ARG A 320 -14.49 -9.73 -16.89
C ARG A 320 -15.77 -9.56 -17.68
N ASP A 321 -16.70 -10.50 -17.60
CA ASP A 321 -18.03 -10.40 -18.21
C ASP A 321 -18.82 -9.21 -17.62
N HIS A 322 -18.51 -8.81 -16.35
CA HIS A 322 -19.00 -7.59 -15.72
C HIS A 322 -18.15 -6.34 -16.06
N ARG A 323 -17.30 -6.38 -17.08
CA ARG A 323 -16.47 -5.27 -17.55
C ARG A 323 -15.48 -4.72 -16.52
N ILE A 324 -15.14 -5.51 -15.51
CA ILE A 324 -14.13 -5.18 -14.49
C ILE A 324 -12.82 -5.83 -14.92
N GLY A 325 -11.76 -5.03 -15.04
CA GLY A 325 -10.44 -5.53 -15.35
C GLY A 325 -9.72 -6.10 -14.13
N ILE A 326 -8.71 -6.90 -14.37
CA ILE A 326 -8.01 -7.62 -13.32
C ILE A 326 -6.55 -7.19 -13.26
N HIS A 327 -6.12 -6.72 -12.09
CA HIS A 327 -4.73 -6.62 -11.70
C HIS A 327 -4.40 -7.86 -10.87
N GLY A 328 -3.85 -8.91 -11.51
CA GLY A 328 -3.68 -10.24 -10.93
C GLY A 328 -2.31 -10.43 -10.29
N SER A 329 -2.27 -10.62 -8.96
CA SER A 329 -1.03 -10.90 -8.22
C SER A 329 -0.75 -12.40 -8.16
N MET A 330 0.50 -12.76 -8.46
CA MET A 330 1.06 -14.11 -8.34
C MET A 330 2.40 -14.04 -7.58
N ILE A 331 2.63 -15.01 -6.70
CA ILE A 331 3.82 -15.10 -5.87
C ILE A 331 4.58 -16.37 -6.24
N PHE A 332 5.91 -16.27 -6.36
CA PHE A 332 6.81 -17.40 -6.56
C PHE A 332 7.63 -17.68 -5.32
N GLY A 333 7.97 -18.94 -5.11
CA GLY A 333 8.84 -19.38 -4.01
C GLY A 333 8.10 -20.03 -2.86
N PHE A 334 6.83 -20.44 -3.04
CA PHE A 334 6.14 -21.30 -2.08
C PHE A 334 6.82 -22.66 -1.96
N ASP A 335 6.56 -23.37 -0.88
CA ASP A 335 7.20 -24.66 -0.58
C ASP A 335 6.90 -25.76 -1.60
N GLY A 336 5.78 -25.66 -2.32
CA GLY A 336 5.40 -26.57 -3.40
C GLY A 336 5.98 -26.21 -4.77
N ASP A 337 6.56 -25.03 -4.94
CA ASP A 337 7.02 -24.55 -6.25
C ASP A 337 8.30 -25.25 -6.70
N ASP A 338 8.28 -25.79 -7.89
CA ASP A 338 9.44 -26.22 -8.67
C ASP A 338 9.69 -25.26 -9.87
N PRO A 339 10.82 -25.36 -10.61
CA PRO A 339 11.12 -24.46 -11.70
C PRO A 339 10.08 -24.40 -12.83
N SER A 340 9.17 -25.37 -12.95
CA SER A 340 8.11 -25.37 -13.96
C SER A 340 7.02 -24.33 -13.67
N ILE A 341 6.93 -23.83 -12.41
CA ILE A 341 5.88 -22.91 -11.97
C ILE A 341 5.92 -21.60 -12.77
N PHE A 342 7.10 -21.10 -13.12
CA PHE A 342 7.23 -19.83 -13.85
C PHE A 342 6.51 -19.88 -15.19
N LYS A 343 6.74 -20.96 -15.96
CA LYS A 343 6.07 -21.13 -17.26
C LYS A 343 4.58 -21.35 -17.08
N LYS A 344 4.17 -22.19 -16.15
CA LYS A 344 2.75 -22.46 -15.86
C LYS A 344 2.00 -21.16 -15.53
N THR A 345 2.60 -20.31 -14.69
CA THR A 345 2.01 -19.03 -14.29
C THR A 345 1.92 -18.05 -15.46
N VAL A 346 2.97 -17.91 -16.26
CA VAL A 346 2.95 -17.06 -17.44
C VAL A 346 1.91 -17.54 -18.46
N ASP A 347 1.84 -18.85 -18.72
CA ASP A 347 0.84 -19.43 -19.63
C ASP A 347 -0.59 -19.20 -19.13
N PHE A 348 -0.85 -19.35 -17.81
CA PHE A 348 -2.12 -19.07 -17.18
C PHE A 348 -2.54 -17.63 -17.36
N VAL A 349 -1.64 -16.67 -17.08
CA VAL A 349 -1.89 -15.24 -17.24
C VAL A 349 -2.21 -14.89 -18.70
N GLN A 350 -1.49 -15.48 -19.66
CA GLN A 350 -1.72 -15.30 -21.09
C GLN A 350 -3.05 -15.91 -21.55
N LYS A 351 -3.35 -17.13 -21.10
CA LYS A 351 -4.61 -17.84 -21.44
C LYS A 351 -5.84 -17.07 -20.95
N ASN A 352 -5.76 -16.55 -19.74
CA ASN A 352 -6.86 -15.83 -19.12
C ASN A 352 -6.86 -14.31 -19.44
N ASN A 353 -5.93 -13.83 -20.28
CA ASN A 353 -5.80 -12.43 -20.69
C ASN A 353 -5.85 -11.45 -19.50
N ILE A 354 -5.15 -11.74 -18.40
CA ILE A 354 -5.11 -10.85 -17.24
C ILE A 354 -4.47 -9.53 -17.65
N GLU A 355 -5.20 -8.43 -17.47
CA GLU A 355 -4.84 -7.11 -18.03
C GLU A 355 -3.54 -6.56 -17.42
N LEU A 356 -3.41 -6.62 -16.09
CA LEU A 356 -2.24 -6.15 -15.34
C LEU A 356 -1.73 -7.24 -14.41
N PRO A 357 -0.88 -8.16 -14.88
CA PRO A 357 -0.27 -9.14 -14.00
C PRO A 357 0.85 -8.51 -13.15
N ALA A 358 0.90 -8.90 -11.88
CA ALA A 358 1.96 -8.55 -10.95
C ALA A 358 2.60 -9.84 -10.43
N PHE A 359 3.91 -9.98 -10.59
CA PHE A 359 4.66 -11.09 -10.04
C PHE A 359 5.54 -10.62 -8.90
N SER A 360 5.63 -11.42 -7.85
CA SER A 360 6.49 -11.17 -6.70
C SER A 360 7.16 -12.45 -6.22
N ILE A 361 8.22 -12.30 -5.46
CA ILE A 361 8.85 -13.37 -4.70
C ILE A 361 8.24 -13.38 -3.30
N LEU A 362 7.95 -14.56 -2.76
CA LEU A 362 7.48 -14.74 -1.40
C LEU A 362 8.48 -14.08 -0.43
N THR A 363 8.01 -13.09 0.31
CA THR A 363 8.89 -12.29 1.17
C THR A 363 8.44 -12.40 2.62
N PRO A 364 9.28 -12.95 3.51
CA PRO A 364 8.99 -13.12 4.92
C PRO A 364 9.15 -11.80 5.69
N PHE A 365 8.14 -10.92 5.61
CA PHE A 365 8.16 -9.63 6.31
C PHE A 365 8.20 -9.80 7.83
N PRO A 366 8.82 -8.86 8.57
CA PRO A 366 8.86 -8.88 10.03
C PRO A 366 7.47 -9.03 10.64
N GLY A 367 7.38 -9.80 11.71
CA GLY A 367 6.14 -10.02 12.47
C GLY A 367 5.10 -10.91 11.78
N THR A 368 5.34 -11.41 10.57
CA THR A 368 4.45 -12.36 9.90
C THR A 368 4.67 -13.80 10.38
N PRO A 369 3.62 -14.65 10.39
CA PRO A 369 3.80 -16.08 10.66
C PRO A 369 4.80 -16.76 9.73
N LEU A 370 4.84 -16.37 8.45
CA LEU A 370 5.82 -16.85 7.48
C LEU A 370 7.27 -16.59 7.93
N ARG A 371 7.55 -15.36 8.40
CA ARG A 371 8.89 -15.00 8.90
C ARG A 371 9.28 -15.91 10.05
N LYS A 372 8.41 -16.04 11.04
CA LYS A 372 8.65 -16.89 12.20
C LYS A 372 8.93 -18.35 11.80
N ARG A 373 8.11 -18.92 10.91
CA ARG A 373 8.30 -20.30 10.42
C ARG A 373 9.63 -20.48 9.70
N LEU A 374 10.01 -19.54 8.83
CA LEU A 374 11.27 -19.65 8.10
C LEU A 374 12.50 -19.43 8.98
N GLU A 375 12.40 -18.65 10.07
CA GLU A 375 13.42 -18.54 11.10
C GLU A 375 13.57 -19.85 11.89
N GLU A 376 12.46 -20.47 12.32
CA GLU A 376 12.45 -21.75 13.01
C GLU A 376 13.01 -22.90 12.12
N GLU A 377 12.84 -22.81 10.80
CA GLU A 377 13.37 -23.75 9.81
C GLU A 377 14.83 -23.42 9.37
N ASP A 378 15.47 -22.39 9.92
CA ASP A 378 16.81 -21.90 9.51
C ASP A 378 16.93 -21.63 8.00
N ARG A 379 15.91 -20.97 7.45
CA ARG A 379 15.80 -20.70 5.99
C ARG A 379 15.94 -19.23 5.63
N ILE A 380 16.10 -18.33 6.56
CA ILE A 380 16.39 -16.92 6.26
C ILE A 380 17.86 -16.80 5.86
N LEU A 381 18.12 -16.26 4.68
CA LEU A 381 19.46 -16.14 4.10
C LEU A 381 20.00 -14.70 4.14
N ASP A 382 19.11 -13.73 4.17
CA ASP A 382 19.45 -12.33 4.04
C ASP A 382 18.65 -11.50 5.05
N ASN A 383 19.32 -10.69 5.84
CA ASN A 383 18.75 -9.76 6.82
C ASN A 383 18.85 -8.29 6.39
N ASN A 384 19.31 -8.01 5.18
CA ASN A 384 19.29 -6.67 4.62
C ASN A 384 17.85 -6.28 4.25
N TRP A 385 17.24 -5.40 5.03
CA TRP A 385 15.86 -4.98 4.82
C TRP A 385 15.59 -4.38 3.44
N SER A 386 16.58 -3.81 2.75
CA SER A 386 16.41 -3.27 1.39
C SER A 386 16.06 -4.35 0.36
N HIS A 387 16.42 -5.61 0.63
CA HIS A 387 16.07 -6.74 -0.21
C HIS A 387 14.67 -7.32 0.08
N TYR A 388 13.96 -6.83 1.09
CA TYR A 388 12.58 -7.23 1.39
C TYR A 388 11.57 -6.41 0.56
N ASP A 389 11.81 -6.35 -0.75
CA ASP A 389 11.10 -5.57 -1.75
C ASP A 389 10.21 -6.41 -2.68
N MET A 390 10.00 -7.68 -2.34
CA MET A 390 9.24 -8.68 -3.11
C MET A 390 9.87 -9.03 -4.48
N SER A 391 11.12 -8.62 -4.72
CA SER A 391 11.84 -8.91 -5.96
C SER A 391 13.16 -9.66 -5.75
N HIS A 392 13.63 -9.75 -4.50
CA HIS A 392 14.82 -10.50 -4.11
C HIS A 392 14.47 -11.77 -3.35
N VAL A 393 15.27 -12.81 -3.56
CA VAL A 393 15.18 -14.06 -2.79
C VAL A 393 15.99 -13.91 -1.51
N VAL A 394 15.30 -13.75 -0.39
CA VAL A 394 15.89 -13.57 0.94
C VAL A 394 15.83 -14.82 1.83
N PHE A 395 15.36 -15.93 1.28
CA PHE A 395 15.19 -17.20 2.01
C PHE A 395 15.53 -18.39 1.12
N LYS A 396 15.72 -19.58 1.73
CA LYS A 396 16.00 -20.84 1.04
C LYS A 396 14.69 -21.52 0.60
N PRO A 397 14.41 -21.63 -0.72
CA PRO A 397 13.25 -22.38 -1.23
C PRO A 397 13.39 -23.89 -0.95
N LYS A 398 12.27 -24.66 -0.99
CA LYS A 398 12.31 -26.11 -0.71
C LYS A 398 12.60 -26.96 -1.96
N LYS A 399 12.01 -26.64 -3.11
CA LYS A 399 12.06 -27.50 -4.31
C LYS A 399 12.85 -26.89 -5.47
N MET A 400 13.57 -25.81 -5.24
CA MET A 400 14.48 -25.18 -6.21
C MET A 400 15.60 -24.44 -5.48
N THR A 401 16.64 -24.08 -6.21
CA THR A 401 17.73 -23.25 -5.69
C THR A 401 17.34 -21.77 -5.64
N VAL A 402 18.08 -20.97 -4.87
CA VAL A 402 17.95 -19.51 -4.86
C VAL A 402 18.14 -18.92 -6.26
N GLN A 403 19.10 -19.45 -7.01
CA GLN A 403 19.42 -19.02 -8.36
C GLN A 403 18.28 -19.32 -9.35
N GLU A 404 17.65 -20.49 -9.23
CA GLU A 404 16.50 -20.87 -10.06
C GLU A 404 15.28 -20.00 -9.74
N LEU A 405 14.99 -19.75 -8.46
CA LEU A 405 13.88 -18.86 -8.06
C LEU A 405 14.09 -17.45 -8.59
N GLN A 406 15.26 -16.84 -8.32
CA GLN A 406 15.56 -15.48 -8.78
C GLN A 406 15.59 -15.38 -10.31
N GLY A 407 16.21 -16.36 -10.98
CA GLY A 407 16.30 -16.40 -12.44
C GLY A 407 14.95 -16.58 -13.11
N GLY A 408 14.13 -17.49 -12.60
CA GLY A 408 12.77 -17.75 -13.06
C GLY A 408 11.84 -16.56 -12.89
N TYR A 409 11.90 -15.88 -11.74
CA TYR A 409 11.17 -14.63 -11.50
C TYR A 409 11.55 -13.55 -12.52
N LEU A 410 12.85 -13.30 -12.73
CA LEU A 410 13.32 -12.30 -13.69
C LEU A 410 12.90 -12.64 -15.12
N TRP A 411 12.93 -13.93 -15.48
CA TRP A 411 12.44 -14.41 -16.78
C TRP A 411 10.95 -14.15 -16.94
N ALA A 412 10.13 -14.52 -15.95
CA ALA A 412 8.68 -14.32 -15.97
C ALA A 412 8.31 -12.85 -16.08
N GLN A 413 8.96 -11.97 -15.30
CA GLN A 413 8.78 -10.51 -15.37
C GLN A 413 9.12 -9.96 -16.76
N LYS A 414 10.28 -10.33 -17.30
CA LYS A 414 10.70 -9.89 -18.64
C LYS A 414 9.72 -10.33 -19.72
N TYR A 415 9.23 -11.57 -19.62
CA TYR A 415 8.28 -12.12 -20.60
C TYR A 415 6.95 -11.37 -20.54
N ILE A 416 6.36 -11.23 -19.35
CA ILE A 416 5.01 -10.64 -19.20
C ILE A 416 4.98 -9.16 -19.54
N CYS A 417 6.07 -8.43 -19.32
CA CYS A 417 6.26 -7.04 -19.68
C CYS A 417 6.70 -6.83 -21.14
N SER A 418 6.88 -7.89 -21.94
CA SER A 418 7.22 -7.71 -23.35
C SER A 418 6.06 -7.11 -24.13
N PRO A 419 6.31 -6.23 -25.14
CA PRO A 419 5.25 -5.63 -25.94
C PRO A 419 4.32 -6.67 -26.59
N ARG A 420 4.88 -7.80 -27.03
CA ARG A 420 4.12 -8.92 -27.63
C ARG A 420 3.15 -9.52 -26.60
N SER A 421 3.59 -9.74 -25.36
CA SER A 421 2.77 -10.27 -24.28
C SER A 421 1.66 -9.30 -23.89
N ILE A 422 1.99 -8.01 -23.76
CA ILE A 422 1.03 -6.95 -23.42
C ILE A 422 -0.07 -6.88 -24.48
N LEU A 423 0.31 -6.77 -25.75
CA LEU A 423 -0.64 -6.67 -26.86
C LEU A 423 -1.53 -7.93 -26.93
N LYS A 424 -0.95 -9.14 -26.79
CA LYS A 424 -1.73 -10.38 -26.81
C LYS A 424 -2.83 -10.36 -25.73
N ARG A 425 -2.50 -9.99 -24.49
CA ARG A 425 -3.48 -9.96 -23.38
C ARG A 425 -4.57 -8.91 -23.59
N LEU A 426 -4.23 -7.72 -24.10
CA LEU A 426 -5.16 -6.62 -24.25
C LEU A 426 -6.03 -6.74 -25.53
N LEU A 427 -5.47 -7.26 -26.65
CA LEU A 427 -6.23 -7.43 -27.89
C LEU A 427 -7.27 -8.56 -27.83
N TRP A 428 -6.94 -9.64 -27.11
CA TRP A 428 -7.84 -10.79 -26.91
C TRP A 428 -8.65 -10.70 -25.60
N GLY A 429 -8.35 -9.68 -24.78
CA GLY A 429 -9.07 -9.35 -23.56
C GLY A 429 -10.30 -8.45 -23.80
N PRO A 430 -11.03 -8.08 -22.73
CA PRO A 430 -12.13 -7.14 -22.83
C PRO A 430 -11.62 -5.79 -23.28
N LYS A 431 -12.34 -5.17 -24.24
CA LYS A 431 -11.94 -3.86 -24.80
C LYS A 431 -12.32 -2.68 -23.90
N HIS A 432 -12.96 -2.96 -22.75
CA HIS A 432 -13.33 -1.93 -21.78
C HIS A 432 -12.07 -1.35 -21.16
N HIS A 433 -11.96 -0.05 -21.13
CA HIS A 433 -10.80 0.66 -20.58
C HIS A 433 -9.45 0.31 -21.26
N PHE A 434 -9.45 -0.09 -22.53
CA PHE A 434 -8.26 -0.55 -23.27
C PHE A 434 -7.09 0.44 -23.15
N PHE A 435 -7.33 1.73 -23.35
CA PHE A 435 -6.26 2.74 -23.25
C PHE A 435 -5.70 2.87 -21.84
N TYR A 436 -6.54 2.74 -20.81
CA TYR A 436 -6.08 2.72 -19.43
C TYR A 436 -5.12 1.55 -19.19
N PHE A 437 -5.50 0.34 -19.58
CA PHE A 437 -4.64 -0.84 -19.40
C PHE A 437 -3.39 -0.80 -20.27
N LEU A 438 -3.50 -0.28 -21.48
CA LEU A 438 -2.35 -0.11 -22.36
C LEU A 438 -1.30 0.82 -21.74
N MET A 439 -1.72 2.00 -21.31
CA MET A 439 -0.84 2.97 -20.65
C MET A 439 -0.27 2.43 -19.34
N SER A 440 -1.10 1.81 -18.52
CA SER A 440 -0.66 1.20 -17.25
C SER A 440 0.40 0.12 -17.46
N ASN A 441 0.25 -0.76 -18.47
CA ASN A 441 1.25 -1.76 -18.81
C ASN A 441 2.59 -1.13 -19.24
N PHE A 442 2.57 -0.05 -20.02
CA PHE A 442 3.82 0.61 -20.44
C PHE A 442 4.52 1.33 -19.28
N VAL A 443 3.75 1.96 -18.39
CA VAL A 443 4.27 2.58 -17.16
C VAL A 443 4.93 1.52 -16.27
N LEU A 444 4.19 0.44 -15.97
CA LEU A 444 4.70 -0.68 -15.17
C LEU A 444 5.94 -1.33 -15.79
N ARG A 445 5.95 -1.49 -17.14
CA ARG A 445 7.11 -2.02 -17.85
C ARG A 445 8.38 -1.20 -17.58
N GLY A 446 8.30 0.12 -17.57
CA GLY A 446 9.45 1.00 -17.30
C GLY A 446 10.10 0.66 -15.95
N GLY A 447 9.32 0.67 -14.87
CA GLY A 447 9.80 0.33 -13.54
C GLY A 447 10.31 -1.12 -13.42
N GLN A 448 9.61 -2.08 -14.06
CA GLN A 448 10.03 -3.48 -14.04
C GLN A 448 11.35 -3.72 -14.77
N MET A 449 11.58 -3.08 -15.91
CA MET A 449 12.86 -3.22 -16.64
C MET A 449 14.03 -2.64 -15.86
N GLU A 450 13.83 -1.54 -15.16
CA GLU A 450 14.83 -0.93 -14.29
C GLU A 450 15.16 -1.83 -13.09
N MET A 451 14.13 -2.38 -12.43
CA MET A 451 14.30 -3.36 -11.34
C MET A 451 15.09 -4.59 -11.82
N ILE A 452 14.76 -5.15 -13.00
CA ILE A 452 15.49 -6.28 -13.58
C ILE A 452 16.97 -5.93 -13.84
N HIS A 453 17.23 -4.71 -14.30
CA HIS A 453 18.61 -4.25 -14.56
C HIS A 453 19.39 -4.17 -13.26
N ARG A 454 18.85 -3.52 -12.24
CA ARG A 454 19.45 -3.39 -10.90
C ARG A 454 19.82 -4.75 -10.29
N ILE A 455 18.86 -5.68 -10.20
CA ILE A 455 19.10 -7.00 -9.62
C ILE A 455 20.23 -7.76 -10.38
N LYS A 456 20.31 -7.58 -11.69
CA LYS A 456 21.40 -8.18 -12.48
C LYS A 456 22.76 -7.57 -12.20
N GLU A 457 22.83 -6.26 -11.97
CA GLU A 457 24.06 -5.56 -11.61
C GLU A 457 24.54 -5.96 -10.21
N GLU A 458 23.64 -6.00 -9.23
CA GLU A 458 23.94 -6.47 -7.88
C GLU A 458 24.51 -7.89 -7.88
N ARG A 459 23.92 -8.79 -8.66
CA ARG A 459 24.43 -10.18 -8.80
C ARG A 459 25.81 -10.26 -9.45
N ARG A 460 26.14 -9.36 -10.39
CA ARG A 460 27.46 -9.31 -11.04
C ARG A 460 28.54 -8.76 -10.08
N ALA A 461 28.15 -7.87 -9.18
CA ALA A 461 29.07 -7.28 -8.20
C ALA A 461 29.46 -8.26 -7.08
N VAL A 462 28.68 -9.33 -6.89
CA VAL A 462 28.93 -10.38 -5.87
C VAL A 462 29.66 -11.61 -6.44
N GLN A 463 29.72 -11.76 -7.77
CA GLN A 463 30.52 -12.77 -8.48
C GLN A 463 31.94 -12.27 -8.76
#